data_5da722ea6a81969a00c624e33ea5ad12
#
_entry.id   5da722ea6a81969a00c624e33ea5ad12
#
_cell.length_a   1.000
_cell.length_b   1.000
_cell.length_c   1.000
_cell.angle_alpha   90.00
_cell.angle_beta   90.00
_cell.angle_gamma   90.00
#
_symmetry.space_group_name_H-M   'P 1'
#
loop_
_entity.id
_entity.type
_entity.pdbx_description
1 polymer ?
#
loop_
_entity_poly.entity_id
_entity_poly.type
_entity_poly.pdbx_seq_one_letter_code
_entity_poly.pdbx_strand_id
1 'polypeptide(L)'
;MKKKILVISGGISKERVISLDTGIQVAKELKKNNYFVKIAEPDFRLISCIRSFKPNIIFNALHGQFGEDGYIQTILETTGIPYTHSGVISSSIAMDKELSKKIFIKNNILTPKYISYKFDKSNSDLINLIYKKLKFPVVIKPLNEGSSVNVFICNKSNIINRIKLLRNY
;
A
#
# COMPACT_ATOMS: atom_id res chain seq x y z
N MET A 1 11.05 13.45 -30.34
CA MET A 1 9.74 13.72 -29.65
C MET A 1 9.90 13.59 -28.12
N LYS A 2 9.23 14.45 -27.33
CA LYS A 2 9.22 14.31 -25.88
C LYS A 2 8.51 13.02 -25.49
N LYS A 3 9.08 12.24 -24.55
CA LYS A 3 8.41 11.06 -23.99
C LYS A 3 7.15 11.47 -23.23
N LYS A 4 6.07 10.73 -23.41
CA LYS A 4 4.78 10.94 -22.76
C LYS A 4 4.71 10.11 -21.48
N ILE A 5 4.38 10.74 -20.36
CA ILE A 5 4.22 10.06 -19.08
C ILE A 5 2.81 10.34 -18.57
N LEU A 6 2.07 9.28 -18.26
CA LEU A 6 0.80 9.38 -17.57
C LEU A 6 1.05 9.16 -16.08
N VAL A 7 0.69 10.15 -15.27
CA VAL A 7 0.72 10.03 -13.81
C VAL A 7 -0.67 9.67 -13.33
N ILE A 8 -0.81 8.54 -12.66
CA ILE A 8 -2.07 8.10 -12.04
C ILE A 8 -2.03 8.50 -10.57
N SER A 9 -3.02 9.30 -10.12
CA SER A 9 -3.12 9.75 -8.73
C SER A 9 -4.56 9.92 -8.30
N GLY A 10 -4.81 10.04 -6.98
CA GLY A 10 -6.15 10.12 -6.41
C GLY A 10 -6.68 8.75 -5.99
N GLY A 11 -7.69 8.25 -6.66
CA GLY A 11 -8.32 6.95 -6.34
C GLY A 11 -9.27 7.02 -5.14
N ILE A 12 -9.63 5.86 -4.59
CA ILE A 12 -10.67 5.71 -3.56
C ILE A 12 -10.13 5.26 -2.19
N SER A 13 -8.80 5.13 -2.05
CA SER A 13 -8.21 4.77 -0.76
C SER A 13 -8.32 5.90 0.26
N LYS A 14 -8.14 5.57 1.54
CA LYS A 14 -8.04 6.56 2.62
C LYS A 14 -6.86 7.53 2.45
N GLU A 15 -5.90 7.16 1.61
CA GLU A 15 -4.68 7.93 1.31
C GLU A 15 -4.81 8.82 0.06
N ARG A 16 -6.05 9.01 -0.44
CA ARG A 16 -6.34 9.78 -1.66
C ARG A 16 -5.67 11.17 -1.68
N VAL A 17 -5.72 11.89 -0.57
CA VAL A 17 -5.15 13.24 -0.47
C VAL A 17 -3.63 13.21 -0.67
N ILE A 18 -2.96 12.24 -0.05
CA ILE A 18 -1.50 12.03 -0.21
C ILE A 18 -1.17 11.68 -1.67
N SER A 19 -1.98 10.83 -2.27
CA SER A 19 -1.81 10.44 -3.68
C SER A 19 -1.95 11.62 -4.64
N LEU A 20 -2.93 12.50 -4.43
CA LEU A 20 -3.10 13.71 -5.25
C LEU A 20 -1.90 14.64 -5.13
N ASP A 21 -1.39 14.87 -3.92
CA ASP A 21 -0.21 15.70 -3.70
C ASP A 21 1.03 15.09 -4.38
N THR A 22 1.28 13.80 -4.17
CA THR A 22 2.36 13.06 -4.84
C THR A 22 2.27 13.21 -6.36
N GLY A 23 1.08 13.02 -6.91
CA GLY A 23 0.85 13.12 -8.36
C GLY A 23 1.17 14.51 -8.91
N ILE A 24 0.78 15.57 -8.20
CA ILE A 24 1.06 16.97 -8.57
C ILE A 24 2.57 17.22 -8.54
N GLN A 25 3.25 16.82 -7.48
CA GLN A 25 4.70 17.03 -7.32
C GLN A 25 5.49 16.29 -8.39
N VAL A 26 5.18 15.02 -8.61
CA VAL A 26 5.81 14.20 -9.67
C VAL A 26 5.57 14.79 -11.04
N ALA A 27 4.33 15.19 -11.35
CA ALA A 27 4.03 15.78 -12.67
C ALA A 27 4.77 17.12 -12.88
N LYS A 28 4.91 17.94 -11.83
CA LYS A 28 5.68 19.18 -11.88
C LYS A 28 7.15 18.92 -12.19
N GLU A 29 7.76 17.94 -11.51
CA GLU A 29 9.17 17.62 -11.70
C GLU A 29 9.44 16.99 -13.08
N LEU A 30 8.58 16.09 -13.54
CA LEU A 30 8.67 15.50 -14.86
C LEU A 30 8.54 16.54 -15.98
N LYS A 31 7.66 17.55 -15.84
CA LYS A 31 7.52 18.66 -16.79
C LYS A 31 8.78 19.51 -16.86
N LYS A 32 9.44 19.80 -15.74
CA LYS A 32 10.73 20.50 -15.71
C LYS A 32 11.82 19.74 -16.46
N ASN A 33 11.76 18.41 -16.41
CA ASN A 33 12.70 17.53 -17.12
C ASN A 33 12.25 17.22 -18.57
N ASN A 34 11.46 18.11 -19.17
CA ASN A 34 11.05 18.05 -20.57
C ASN A 34 10.19 16.85 -20.99
N TYR A 35 9.52 16.15 -20.06
CA TYR A 35 8.51 15.16 -20.38
C TYR A 35 7.16 15.81 -20.72
N PHE A 36 6.38 15.15 -21.58
CA PHE A 36 4.99 15.52 -21.82
C PHE A 36 4.09 14.73 -20.85
N VAL A 37 3.51 15.43 -19.86
CA VAL A 37 2.86 14.79 -18.71
C VAL A 37 1.37 15.07 -18.69
N LYS A 38 0.59 14.01 -18.50
CA LYS A 38 -0.84 14.07 -18.19
C LYS A 38 -1.08 13.41 -16.82
N ILE A 39 -1.99 13.96 -16.02
CA ILE A 39 -2.48 13.34 -14.79
C ILE A 39 -3.85 12.75 -15.05
N ALA A 40 -4.14 11.57 -14.50
CA ALA A 40 -5.44 10.93 -14.54
C ALA A 40 -5.77 10.25 -13.21
N GLU A 41 -7.05 10.13 -12.89
CA GLU A 41 -7.51 9.29 -11.79
C GLU A 41 -7.79 7.86 -12.28
N PRO A 42 -7.70 6.86 -11.37
CA PRO A 42 -8.00 5.46 -11.70
C PRO A 42 -9.52 5.19 -11.68
N ASP A 43 -10.28 5.93 -12.47
CA ASP A 43 -11.71 5.75 -12.67
C ASP A 43 -12.02 5.00 -13.98
N PHE A 44 -13.31 4.84 -14.30
CA PHE A 44 -13.76 4.15 -15.51
C PHE A 44 -13.22 4.74 -16.82
N ARG A 45 -12.72 5.98 -16.81
CA ARG A 45 -12.12 6.66 -17.97
C ARG A 45 -10.64 6.36 -18.15
N LEU A 46 -9.99 5.68 -17.20
CA LEU A 46 -8.54 5.46 -17.23
C LEU A 46 -8.08 4.78 -18.52
N ILE A 47 -8.75 3.69 -18.90
CA ILE A 47 -8.36 2.94 -20.12
C ILE A 47 -8.53 3.79 -21.38
N SER A 48 -9.61 4.55 -21.50
CA SER A 48 -9.81 5.45 -22.63
C SER A 48 -8.78 6.58 -22.65
N CYS A 49 -8.42 7.09 -21.47
CA CYS A 49 -7.33 8.06 -21.32
C CYS A 49 -5.98 7.50 -21.78
N ILE A 50 -5.63 6.27 -21.38
CA ILE A 50 -4.41 5.59 -21.80
C ILE A 50 -4.38 5.43 -23.33
N ARG A 51 -5.47 4.93 -23.91
CA ARG A 51 -5.58 4.72 -25.37
C ARG A 51 -5.44 6.01 -26.17
N SER A 52 -6.05 7.11 -25.72
CA SER A 52 -6.00 8.40 -26.41
C SER A 52 -4.68 9.13 -26.22
N PHE A 53 -4.12 9.11 -25.02
CA PHE A 53 -2.87 9.78 -24.69
C PHE A 53 -1.64 9.04 -25.22
N LYS A 54 -1.69 7.70 -25.29
CA LYS A 54 -0.61 6.80 -25.71
C LYS A 54 0.71 7.10 -24.96
N PRO A 55 0.74 6.91 -23.62
CA PRO A 55 1.93 7.17 -22.85
C PRO A 55 3.04 6.16 -23.18
N ASN A 56 4.29 6.58 -23.03
CA ASN A 56 5.44 5.67 -23.11
C ASN A 56 5.65 4.94 -21.77
N ILE A 57 5.28 5.58 -20.67
CA ILE A 57 5.40 5.06 -19.30
C ILE A 57 4.20 5.58 -18.48
N ILE A 58 3.73 4.76 -17.56
CA ILE A 58 2.73 5.13 -16.57
C ILE A 58 3.43 5.26 -15.22
N PHE A 59 3.30 6.41 -14.57
CA PHE A 59 3.77 6.62 -13.21
C PHE A 59 2.60 6.41 -12.26
N ASN A 60 2.69 5.37 -11.43
CA ASN A 60 1.70 5.12 -10.38
C ASN A 60 2.05 5.97 -9.15
N ALA A 61 1.25 6.99 -8.85
CA ALA A 61 1.34 7.82 -7.67
C ALA A 61 0.21 7.54 -6.67
N LEU A 62 -0.44 6.39 -6.80
CA LEU A 62 -1.45 5.93 -5.83
C LEU A 62 -0.79 5.43 -4.56
N HIS A 63 -1.50 5.53 -3.46
CA HIS A 63 -1.07 5.04 -2.16
C HIS A 63 -2.14 4.12 -1.54
N GLY A 64 -1.66 3.10 -0.81
CA GLY A 64 -2.50 2.16 -0.08
C GLY A 64 -3.31 1.24 -0.97
N GLN A 65 -4.50 0.91 -0.49
CA GLN A 65 -5.41 -0.03 -1.14
C GLN A 65 -5.78 0.43 -2.55
N PHE A 66 -5.92 -0.51 -3.49
CA PHE A 66 -6.15 -0.33 -4.93
C PHE A 66 -4.95 0.29 -5.68
N GLY A 67 -4.00 0.91 -5.01
CA GLY A 67 -2.81 1.53 -5.61
C GLY A 67 -1.55 0.66 -5.50
N GLU A 68 -1.40 -0.06 -4.38
CA GLU A 68 -0.18 -0.79 -4.03
C GLU A 68 -0.41 -2.28 -3.77
N ASP A 69 -1.64 -2.79 -3.93
CA ASP A 69 -2.07 -4.14 -3.59
C ASP A 69 -2.18 -5.11 -4.79
N GLY A 70 -1.77 -4.67 -5.98
CA GLY A 70 -1.88 -5.45 -7.21
C GLY A 70 -3.11 -5.12 -8.06
N TYR A 71 -4.11 -4.38 -7.53
CA TYR A 71 -5.34 -4.09 -8.25
C TYR A 71 -5.10 -3.22 -9.49
N ILE A 72 -4.53 -2.02 -9.31
CA ILE A 72 -4.22 -1.14 -10.45
C ILE A 72 -3.19 -1.78 -11.37
N GLN A 73 -2.20 -2.50 -10.84
CA GLN A 73 -1.18 -3.18 -11.62
C GLN A 73 -1.80 -4.19 -12.59
N THR A 74 -2.82 -4.96 -12.15
CA THR A 74 -3.56 -5.87 -13.02
C THR A 74 -4.19 -5.15 -14.22
N ILE A 75 -4.78 -3.99 -13.98
CA ILE A 75 -5.36 -3.16 -15.05
C ILE A 75 -4.27 -2.67 -16.00
N LEU A 76 -3.14 -2.18 -15.45
CA LEU A 76 -2.05 -1.63 -16.24
C LEU A 76 -1.35 -2.69 -17.09
N GLU A 77 -1.17 -3.91 -16.60
CA GLU A 77 -0.58 -5.01 -17.38
C GLU A 77 -1.36 -5.32 -18.65
N THR A 78 -2.69 -5.16 -18.63
CA THR A 78 -3.53 -5.37 -19.83
C THR A 78 -3.23 -4.36 -20.95
N THR A 79 -2.56 -3.24 -20.64
CA THR A 79 -2.22 -2.20 -21.61
C THR A 79 -0.90 -2.46 -22.32
N GLY A 80 -0.04 -3.33 -21.80
CA GLY A 80 1.32 -3.58 -22.29
C GLY A 80 2.28 -2.39 -22.14
N ILE A 81 1.87 -1.32 -21.42
CA ILE A 81 2.69 -0.13 -21.21
C ILE A 81 3.48 -0.28 -19.91
N PRO A 82 4.80 -0.03 -19.91
CA PRO A 82 5.60 -0.06 -18.68
C PRO A 82 5.06 0.91 -17.64
N TYR A 83 5.05 0.48 -16.38
CA TYR A 83 4.62 1.31 -15.25
C TYR A 83 5.62 1.22 -14.09
N THR A 84 5.59 2.21 -13.21
CA THR A 84 6.42 2.22 -11.99
C THR A 84 5.81 1.32 -10.92
N HIS A 85 6.63 0.94 -9.92
CA HIS A 85 6.35 -0.02 -8.86
C HIS A 85 6.47 -1.49 -9.29
N SER A 86 6.24 -2.38 -8.33
CA SER A 86 6.29 -3.82 -8.54
C SER A 86 5.06 -4.32 -9.31
N GLY A 87 5.19 -5.49 -9.93
CA GLY A 87 4.08 -6.15 -10.62
C GLY A 87 3.01 -6.68 -9.66
N VAL A 88 1.94 -7.24 -10.22
CA VAL A 88 0.72 -7.66 -9.51
C VAL A 88 1.02 -8.52 -8.29
N ILE A 89 1.71 -9.63 -8.48
CA ILE A 89 1.96 -10.61 -7.41
C ILE A 89 2.81 -10.00 -6.30
N SER A 90 3.88 -9.30 -6.66
CA SER A 90 4.78 -8.68 -5.67
C SER A 90 4.07 -7.60 -4.86
N SER A 91 3.23 -6.78 -5.49
CA SER A 91 2.43 -5.75 -4.83
C SER A 91 1.42 -6.37 -3.86
N SER A 92 0.68 -7.41 -4.30
CA SER A 92 -0.29 -8.11 -3.45
C SER A 92 0.37 -8.76 -2.22
N ILE A 93 1.54 -9.38 -2.41
CA ILE A 93 2.30 -9.97 -1.30
C ILE A 93 2.80 -8.88 -0.35
N ALA A 94 3.34 -7.78 -0.88
CA ALA A 94 3.89 -6.71 -0.08
C ALA A 94 2.84 -5.99 0.78
N MET A 95 1.62 -5.86 0.29
CA MET A 95 0.51 -5.27 1.02
C MET A 95 0.09 -6.12 2.23
N ASP A 96 0.12 -7.45 2.12
CA ASP A 96 -0.18 -8.37 3.22
C ASP A 96 1.06 -8.60 4.09
N LYS A 97 1.05 -7.99 5.29
CA LYS A 97 2.20 -8.04 6.22
C LYS A 97 2.51 -9.45 6.75
N GLU A 98 1.50 -10.31 6.87
CA GLU A 98 1.71 -11.70 7.30
C GLU A 98 2.36 -12.50 6.18
N LEU A 99 1.85 -12.35 4.95
CA LEU A 99 2.37 -13.06 3.79
C LEU A 99 3.80 -12.62 3.48
N SER A 100 4.08 -11.31 3.52
CA SER A 100 5.44 -10.77 3.39
C SER A 100 6.40 -11.38 4.42
N LYS A 101 6.01 -11.44 5.70
CA LYS A 101 6.84 -12.02 6.75
C LYS A 101 7.07 -13.52 6.57
N LYS A 102 6.06 -14.27 6.12
CA LYS A 102 6.23 -15.70 5.79
C LYS A 102 7.29 -15.90 4.70
N ILE A 103 7.27 -15.05 3.66
CA ILE A 103 8.24 -15.08 2.57
C ILE A 103 9.63 -14.68 3.08
N PHE A 104 9.75 -13.63 3.90
CA PHE A 104 11.03 -13.23 4.49
C PHE A 104 11.66 -14.34 5.30
N ILE A 105 10.89 -14.99 6.17
CA ILE A 105 11.36 -16.11 6.99
C ILE A 105 11.81 -17.28 6.10
N LYS A 106 11.02 -17.64 5.09
CA LYS A 106 11.35 -18.73 4.15
C LYS A 106 12.66 -18.47 3.40
N ASN A 107 12.98 -17.22 3.15
CA ASN A 107 14.20 -16.81 2.43
C ASN A 107 15.33 -16.34 3.35
N ASN A 108 15.26 -16.64 4.66
CA ASN A 108 16.26 -16.24 5.66
C ASN A 108 16.49 -14.72 5.77
N ILE A 109 15.48 -13.91 5.40
CA ILE A 109 15.52 -12.45 5.57
C ILE A 109 15.08 -12.13 7.00
N LEU A 110 15.91 -11.39 7.72
CA LEU A 110 15.64 -11.00 9.10
C LEU A 110 14.36 -10.15 9.19
N THR A 111 13.44 -10.59 10.03
CA THR A 111 12.20 -9.85 10.32
C THR A 111 11.84 -9.99 11.80
N PRO A 112 11.27 -8.96 12.43
CA PRO A 112 10.83 -9.04 13.82
C PRO A 112 9.83 -10.16 14.04
N LYS A 113 9.88 -10.81 15.22
CA LYS A 113 8.84 -11.76 15.65
C LYS A 113 7.47 -11.13 15.57
N TYR A 114 6.46 -11.89 15.17
CA TYR A 114 5.11 -11.40 15.01
C TYR A 114 4.06 -12.42 15.41
N ILE A 115 2.86 -11.94 15.60
CA ILE A 115 1.62 -12.69 15.77
C ILE A 115 0.62 -12.12 14.78
N SER A 116 0.04 -12.95 13.94
CA SER A 116 -1.14 -12.61 13.16
C SER A 116 -2.38 -13.08 13.92
N TYR A 117 -3.39 -12.22 14.02
CA TYR A 117 -4.57 -12.50 14.82
C TYR A 117 -5.83 -11.97 14.14
N LYS A 118 -6.85 -12.82 14.07
CA LYS A 118 -8.21 -12.43 13.64
C LYS A 118 -9.06 -12.16 14.88
N PHE A 119 -9.86 -11.10 14.83
CA PHE A 119 -10.73 -10.71 15.95
C PHE A 119 -12.01 -11.57 16.09
N ASP A 120 -11.94 -12.83 15.74
CA ASP A 120 -12.97 -13.85 15.97
C ASP A 120 -12.94 -14.45 17.38
N LYS A 121 -11.83 -14.25 18.12
CA LYS A 121 -11.57 -14.76 19.46
C LYS A 121 -11.56 -13.66 20.51
N SER A 122 -11.45 -14.04 21.78
CA SER A 122 -11.44 -13.08 22.88
C SER A 122 -10.17 -12.24 22.93
N ASN A 123 -10.27 -11.00 23.41
CA ASN A 123 -9.10 -10.13 23.60
C ASN A 123 -8.12 -10.71 24.65
N SER A 124 -8.60 -11.49 25.62
CA SER A 124 -7.75 -12.17 26.62
C SER A 124 -6.81 -13.17 25.98
N ASP A 125 -7.29 -13.95 25.01
CA ASP A 125 -6.45 -14.93 24.32
C ASP A 125 -5.33 -14.26 23.54
N LEU A 126 -5.64 -13.15 22.85
CA LEU A 126 -4.64 -12.35 22.15
C LEU A 126 -3.59 -11.77 23.10
N ILE A 127 -4.03 -11.22 24.22
CA ILE A 127 -3.13 -10.63 25.21
C ILE A 127 -2.21 -11.71 25.81
N ASN A 128 -2.74 -12.85 26.21
CA ASN A 128 -1.96 -13.97 26.71
C ASN A 128 -0.94 -14.47 25.68
N LEU A 129 -1.34 -14.54 24.41
CA LEU A 129 -0.46 -14.93 23.33
C LEU A 129 0.69 -13.91 23.11
N ILE A 130 0.40 -12.62 23.22
CA ILE A 130 1.40 -11.55 23.14
C ILE A 130 2.41 -11.69 24.28
N TYR A 131 1.96 -11.82 25.52
CA TYR A 131 2.83 -11.98 26.70
C TYR A 131 3.73 -13.21 26.58
N LYS A 132 3.21 -14.31 26.01
CA LYS A 132 3.96 -15.56 25.85
C LYS A 132 5.01 -15.49 24.72
N LYS A 133 4.72 -14.80 23.62
CA LYS A 133 5.53 -14.89 22.38
C LYS A 133 6.37 -13.65 22.09
N LEU A 134 5.99 -12.48 22.60
CA LEU A 134 6.64 -11.21 22.28
C LEU A 134 7.16 -10.50 23.54
N LYS A 135 8.14 -9.61 23.32
CA LYS A 135 8.67 -8.72 24.37
C LYS A 135 8.16 -7.30 24.11
N PHE A 136 7.73 -6.61 25.18
CA PHE A 136 7.35 -5.21 25.10
C PHE A 136 8.56 -4.28 24.95
N PRO A 137 8.43 -3.13 24.25
CA PRO A 137 7.22 -2.66 23.58
C PRO A 137 6.88 -3.46 22.32
N VAL A 138 5.59 -3.57 21.98
CA VAL A 138 5.11 -4.20 20.73
C VAL A 138 4.41 -3.19 19.83
N VAL A 139 4.45 -3.44 18.53
CA VAL A 139 3.69 -2.64 17.55
C VAL A 139 2.46 -3.44 17.12
N ILE A 140 1.28 -2.82 17.27
CA ILE A 140 0.02 -3.35 16.75
C ILE A 140 -0.36 -2.54 15.52
N LYS A 141 -0.76 -3.21 14.46
CA LYS A 141 -1.13 -2.58 13.20
C LYS A 141 -2.08 -3.46 12.38
N PRO A 142 -2.93 -2.88 11.52
CA PRO A 142 -3.73 -3.64 10.57
C PRO A 142 -2.85 -4.43 9.60
N LEU A 143 -3.41 -5.53 9.09
CA LEU A 143 -2.69 -6.43 8.18
C LEU A 143 -2.39 -5.77 6.84
N ASN A 144 -3.39 -5.11 6.23
CA ASN A 144 -3.39 -4.65 4.85
C ASN A 144 -3.51 -3.13 4.68
N GLU A 145 -3.06 -2.34 5.68
CA GLU A 145 -3.05 -0.87 5.59
C GLU A 145 -1.63 -0.34 5.40
N GLY A 146 -1.52 0.84 4.76
CA GLY A 146 -0.28 1.57 4.55
C GLY A 146 -0.17 2.83 5.42
N SER A 147 0.79 3.70 5.11
CA SER A 147 1.01 5.06 5.64
C SER A 147 0.80 5.23 7.15
N SER A 148 1.17 4.20 7.94
CA SER A 148 1.03 4.19 9.40
C SER A 148 -0.42 4.34 9.92
N VAL A 149 -1.41 4.09 9.09
CA VAL A 149 -2.82 4.12 9.51
C VAL A 149 -3.05 3.07 10.59
N ASN A 150 -3.55 3.51 11.75
CA ASN A 150 -3.82 2.66 12.92
C ASN A 150 -2.62 1.82 13.40
N VAL A 151 -1.42 2.36 13.31
CA VAL A 151 -0.20 1.77 13.88
C VAL A 151 -0.01 2.29 15.29
N PHE A 152 0.08 1.40 16.28
CA PHE A 152 0.24 1.75 17.67
C PHE A 152 1.46 1.08 18.29
N ILE A 153 2.34 1.87 18.91
CA ILE A 153 3.38 1.37 19.81
C ILE A 153 2.74 1.13 21.17
N CYS A 154 2.80 -0.12 21.65
CA CYS A 154 2.10 -0.54 22.86
C CYS A 154 3.06 -1.05 23.91
N ASN A 155 2.79 -0.68 25.15
CA ASN A 155 3.34 -1.25 26.36
C ASN A 155 2.25 -2.05 27.12
N LYS A 156 2.59 -2.61 28.28
CA LYS A 156 1.66 -3.41 29.09
C LYS A 156 0.44 -2.62 29.57
N SER A 157 0.56 -1.29 29.76
CA SER A 157 -0.50 -0.46 30.32
C SER A 157 -1.54 -0.02 29.27
N ASN A 158 -1.16 0.11 27.98
CA ASN A 158 -2.03 0.66 26.97
C ASN A 158 -2.53 -0.35 25.92
N ILE A 159 -1.94 -1.56 25.87
CA ILE A 159 -2.22 -2.55 24.82
C ILE A 159 -3.70 -2.92 24.69
N ILE A 160 -4.41 -3.08 25.84
CA ILE A 160 -5.82 -3.48 25.85
C ILE A 160 -6.69 -2.44 25.13
N ASN A 161 -6.45 -1.16 25.41
CA ASN A 161 -7.20 -0.07 24.80
C ASN A 161 -6.91 0.03 23.30
N ARG A 162 -5.67 -0.21 22.88
CA ARG A 162 -5.30 -0.18 21.44
C ARG A 162 -5.87 -1.36 20.66
N ILE A 163 -5.94 -2.56 21.27
CA ILE A 163 -6.62 -3.71 20.68
C ILE A 163 -8.11 -3.41 20.47
N LYS A 164 -8.79 -2.82 21.49
CA LYS A 164 -10.20 -2.44 21.36
C LYS A 164 -10.44 -1.44 20.20
N LEU A 165 -9.56 -0.45 20.03
CA LEU A 165 -9.66 0.50 18.93
C LEU A 165 -9.55 -0.19 17.56
N LEU A 166 -8.60 -1.11 17.40
CA LEU A 166 -8.42 -1.85 16.14
C LEU A 166 -9.58 -2.83 15.85
N ARG A 167 -10.23 -3.34 16.87
CA ARG A 167 -11.38 -4.24 16.71
C ARG A 167 -12.59 -3.54 16.10
N ASN A 168 -12.72 -2.25 16.35
CA ASN A 168 -13.83 -1.41 15.84
C ASN A 168 -13.49 -0.74 14.49
N TYR A 169 -12.33 -1.04 13.95
CA TYR A 169 -11.85 -0.52 12.67
C TYR A 169 -12.21 -1.46 11.51
#